data_02db6eee1f99eb4f60809882ef2a4a1d
#
_entry.id   02db6eee1f99eb4f60809882ef2a4a1d
#
_cell.length_a   1.000
_cell.length_b   1.000
_cell.length_c   1.000
_cell.angle_alpha   90.00
_cell.angle_beta   90.00
_cell.angle_gamma   90.00
#
_symmetry.space_group_name_H-M   'P 1'
#
loop_
_entity.id
_entity.type
_entity.pdbx_description
1 polymer ?
#
loop_
_entity_poly.entity_id
_entity_poly.type
_entity_poly.pdbx_seq_one_letter_code
_entity_poly.pdbx_strand_id
1 'polypeptide(L)'
;MSLLNIYEKTRTTILKAIFFSLAISLLASTGCIKDEKFTHENTTLVNVGDTAPDFSVELLNGNTTTLSSMHGQVVMLIFFSTECPDCQNQFAEIQRLVTAKTPSFKILAISRGESVEATEQFSKKYGITFDVGTDIDLSIYNLYASRYVPRNFLISPAGRVEALTVEYNPDELHAIWNKAEAMCK
;
A
#
# COMPACT_ATOMS: atom_id res chain seq x y z
N MET A 1 48.84 -39.03 -49.58
CA MET A 1 48.10 -38.04 -48.77
C MET A 1 48.15 -38.55 -47.33
N SER A 2 48.91 -37.90 -46.48
CA SER A 2 49.36 -38.43 -45.16
C SER A 2 48.19 -38.46 -44.17
N LEU A 3 48.07 -39.53 -43.39
CA LEU A 3 47.09 -39.76 -42.30
C LEU A 3 47.09 -38.60 -41.26
N LEU A 4 48.20 -37.91 -41.12
CA LEU A 4 48.38 -36.71 -40.28
C LEU A 4 47.43 -35.55 -40.71
N ASN A 5 47.27 -35.36 -42.04
CA ASN A 5 46.47 -34.26 -42.56
C ASN A 5 44.93 -34.49 -42.36
N ILE A 6 44.52 -35.75 -42.28
CA ILE A 6 43.13 -36.14 -41.99
C ILE A 6 42.87 -35.91 -40.48
N TYR A 7 43.80 -36.29 -39.64
CA TYR A 7 43.68 -36.11 -38.16
C TYR A 7 43.57 -34.65 -37.76
N GLU A 8 44.43 -33.78 -38.31
CA GLU A 8 44.39 -32.34 -38.05
C GLU A 8 43.07 -31.69 -38.51
N LYS A 9 42.59 -32.08 -39.70
CA LYS A 9 41.34 -31.56 -40.25
C LYS A 9 40.11 -31.99 -39.41
N THR A 10 40.11 -33.22 -38.90
CA THR A 10 39.03 -33.75 -38.07
C THR A 10 39.02 -33.07 -36.69
N ARG A 11 40.21 -32.85 -36.10
CA ARG A 11 40.37 -32.19 -34.80
C ARG A 11 39.89 -30.73 -34.82
N THR A 12 40.23 -29.99 -35.90
CA THR A 12 39.75 -28.59 -36.05
C THR A 12 38.26 -28.49 -36.28
N THR A 13 37.65 -29.48 -36.97
CA THR A 13 36.19 -29.51 -37.20
C THR A 13 35.44 -29.81 -35.90
N ILE A 14 35.94 -30.75 -35.10
CA ILE A 14 35.34 -31.11 -33.81
C ILE A 14 35.46 -29.95 -32.81
N LEU A 15 36.61 -29.27 -32.75
CA LEU A 15 36.82 -28.09 -31.90
C LEU A 15 35.84 -26.95 -32.24
N LYS A 16 35.68 -26.67 -33.55
CA LYS A 16 34.69 -25.66 -34.03
C LYS A 16 33.26 -26.02 -33.68
N ALA A 17 32.89 -27.30 -33.79
CA ALA A 17 31.56 -27.76 -33.44
C ALA A 17 31.29 -27.63 -31.92
N ILE A 18 32.29 -27.92 -31.07
CA ILE A 18 32.17 -27.75 -29.59
C ILE A 18 32.05 -26.28 -29.21
N PHE A 19 32.87 -25.37 -29.82
CA PHE A 19 32.76 -23.95 -29.57
C PHE A 19 31.44 -23.36 -30.04
N PHE A 20 30.90 -23.83 -31.17
CA PHE A 20 29.61 -23.39 -31.68
C PHE A 20 28.45 -23.88 -30.82
N SER A 21 28.51 -25.07 -30.27
CA SER A 21 27.54 -25.63 -29.32
C SER A 21 27.58 -24.92 -27.97
N LEU A 22 28.78 -24.56 -27.48
CA LEU A 22 28.93 -23.82 -26.22
C LEU A 22 28.43 -22.37 -26.34
N ALA A 23 28.61 -21.72 -27.50
CA ALA A 23 28.10 -20.37 -27.74
C ALA A 23 26.56 -20.31 -27.82
N ILE A 24 25.90 -21.35 -28.32
CA ILE A 24 24.44 -21.42 -28.40
C ILE A 24 23.83 -21.63 -26.99
N SER A 25 24.50 -22.37 -26.11
CA SER A 25 24.02 -22.61 -24.74
C SER A 25 24.11 -21.38 -23.83
N LEU A 26 24.98 -20.41 -24.14
CA LEU A 26 25.11 -19.16 -23.37
C LEU A 26 24.04 -18.10 -23.72
N LEU A 27 23.33 -18.25 -24.84
CA LEU A 27 22.30 -17.31 -25.29
C LEU A 27 20.90 -17.62 -24.77
N ALA A 28 20.73 -18.74 -24.05
CA ALA A 28 19.42 -19.17 -23.55
C ALA A 28 19.07 -18.71 -22.12
N SER A 29 19.91 -17.91 -21.47
CA SER A 29 19.71 -17.45 -20.10
C SER A 29 19.45 -15.94 -19.95
N THR A 30 18.99 -15.26 -21.00
CA THR A 30 18.29 -13.98 -20.79
C THR A 30 16.90 -14.27 -20.26
N GLY A 31 16.81 -14.66 -19.00
CA GLY A 31 15.57 -14.56 -18.26
C GLY A 31 15.17 -13.07 -18.27
N CYS A 32 14.12 -12.73 -19.00
CA CYS A 32 13.44 -11.46 -18.81
C CYS A 32 13.05 -11.40 -17.33
N ILE A 33 13.80 -10.68 -16.51
CA ILE A 33 13.30 -10.12 -15.28
C ILE A 33 12.24 -9.16 -15.77
N LYS A 34 10.97 -9.58 -15.72
CA LYS A 34 9.86 -8.65 -15.83
C LYS A 34 9.97 -7.79 -14.57
N ASP A 35 10.47 -6.57 -14.72
CA ASP A 35 10.27 -5.54 -13.71
C ASP A 35 8.76 -5.40 -13.55
N GLU A 36 8.22 -6.02 -12.53
CA GLU A 36 6.79 -5.93 -12.21
C GLU A 36 6.54 -4.49 -11.77
N LYS A 37 6.01 -3.69 -12.70
CA LYS A 37 5.73 -2.29 -12.43
C LYS A 37 4.60 -2.24 -11.41
N PHE A 38 4.90 -1.77 -10.21
CA PHE A 38 3.88 -1.57 -9.19
C PHE A 38 2.92 -0.46 -9.64
N THR A 39 1.64 -0.77 -9.61
CA THR A 39 0.55 0.19 -9.86
C THR A 39 -0.34 0.24 -8.63
N HIS A 40 -1.20 1.25 -8.53
CA HIS A 40 -2.18 1.31 -7.44
C HIS A 40 -3.07 0.07 -7.42
N GLU A 41 -3.43 -0.45 -8.59
CA GLU A 41 -4.29 -1.62 -8.75
C GLU A 41 -3.63 -2.89 -8.19
N ASN A 42 -2.41 -3.22 -8.60
CA ASN A 42 -1.73 -4.45 -8.17
C ASN A 42 -1.14 -4.38 -6.74
N THR A 43 -1.24 -3.23 -6.08
CA THR A 43 -0.83 -3.02 -4.68
C THR A 43 -2.00 -2.86 -3.72
N THR A 44 -3.23 -2.87 -4.23
CA THR A 44 -4.47 -2.80 -3.46
C THR A 44 -5.00 -4.22 -3.27
N LEU A 45 -5.15 -4.65 -2.02
CA LEU A 45 -5.62 -6.00 -1.67
C LEU A 45 -7.12 -6.03 -1.35
N VAL A 46 -7.69 -4.89 -0.95
CA VAL A 46 -9.10 -4.73 -0.60
C VAL A 46 -9.73 -3.70 -1.52
N ASN A 47 -10.77 -4.08 -2.25
CA ASN A 47 -11.41 -3.26 -3.26
C ASN A 47 -12.81 -2.79 -2.83
N VAL A 48 -13.37 -1.84 -3.56
CA VAL A 48 -14.75 -1.41 -3.37
C VAL A 48 -15.70 -2.60 -3.55
N GLY A 49 -16.56 -2.79 -2.58
CA GLY A 49 -17.50 -3.92 -2.51
C GLY A 49 -17.02 -5.08 -1.64
N ASP A 50 -15.74 -5.15 -1.29
CA ASP A 50 -15.23 -6.19 -0.39
C ASP A 50 -15.63 -5.92 1.07
N THR A 51 -15.61 -6.97 1.89
CA THR A 51 -15.66 -6.81 3.34
C THR A 51 -14.29 -6.32 3.82
N ALA A 52 -14.27 -5.24 4.60
CA ALA A 52 -13.06 -4.72 5.20
C ALA A 52 -12.49 -5.76 6.19
N PRO A 53 -11.22 -6.19 6.06
CA PRO A 53 -10.58 -7.07 7.03
C PRO A 53 -10.64 -6.49 8.44
N ASP A 54 -11.03 -7.31 9.41
CA ASP A 54 -11.04 -6.89 10.81
C ASP A 54 -9.63 -6.88 11.39
N PHE A 55 -9.40 -5.98 12.32
CA PHE A 55 -8.13 -5.86 13.07
C PHE A 55 -8.38 -5.24 14.42
N SER A 56 -7.38 -5.36 15.30
CA SER A 56 -7.29 -4.65 16.57
C SER A 56 -6.09 -3.71 16.55
N VAL A 57 -6.24 -2.49 17.04
CA VAL A 57 -5.17 -1.49 17.08
C VAL A 57 -5.18 -0.76 18.42
N GLU A 58 -3.98 -0.51 18.96
CA GLU A 58 -3.79 0.37 20.10
C GLU A 58 -3.74 1.83 19.61
N LEU A 59 -4.56 2.66 20.23
CA LEU A 59 -4.64 4.09 19.94
C LEU A 59 -3.64 4.89 20.78
N LEU A 60 -3.24 6.07 20.32
CA LEU A 60 -2.34 6.96 21.07
C LEU A 60 -2.88 7.40 22.43
N ASN A 61 -4.18 7.27 22.67
CA ASN A 61 -4.80 7.55 23.99
C ASN A 61 -4.74 6.35 24.94
N GLY A 62 -4.08 5.25 24.58
CA GLY A 62 -3.93 4.03 25.37
C GLY A 62 -5.11 3.05 25.29
N ASN A 63 -6.17 3.37 24.56
CA ASN A 63 -7.29 2.45 24.36
C ASN A 63 -7.01 1.50 23.19
N THR A 64 -7.56 0.31 23.25
CA THR A 64 -7.58 -0.61 22.12
C THR A 64 -8.94 -0.57 21.44
N THR A 65 -8.97 -0.54 20.11
CA THR A 65 -10.19 -0.62 19.33
C THR A 65 -10.08 -1.71 18.26
N THR A 66 -11.22 -2.25 17.82
CA THR A 66 -11.32 -3.16 16.67
C THR A 66 -12.17 -2.51 15.59
N LEU A 67 -11.89 -2.79 14.31
CA LEU A 67 -12.74 -2.26 13.25
C LEU A 67 -14.18 -2.78 13.38
N SER A 68 -14.37 -4.05 13.74
CA SER A 68 -15.68 -4.66 13.96
C SER A 68 -16.47 -4.01 15.10
N SER A 69 -15.81 -3.42 16.11
CA SER A 69 -16.49 -2.67 17.17
C SER A 69 -17.13 -1.37 16.70
N MET A 70 -16.77 -0.90 15.50
CA MET A 70 -17.32 0.30 14.86
C MET A 70 -18.49 -0.02 13.90
N HIS A 71 -18.96 -1.29 13.81
CA HIS A 71 -20.14 -1.64 13.03
C HIS A 71 -21.34 -0.79 13.48
N GLY A 72 -22.17 -0.43 12.52
CA GLY A 72 -23.27 0.54 12.74
C GLY A 72 -22.88 2.00 12.49
N GLN A 73 -21.59 2.29 12.30
CA GLN A 73 -21.08 3.61 11.97
C GLN A 73 -20.36 3.60 10.62
N VAL A 74 -20.36 4.74 9.94
CA VAL A 74 -19.48 4.96 8.78
C VAL A 74 -18.09 5.27 9.30
N VAL A 75 -17.07 4.62 8.75
CA VAL A 75 -15.66 4.78 9.15
C VAL A 75 -14.82 5.19 7.95
N MET A 76 -14.06 6.25 8.09
CA MET A 76 -12.95 6.59 7.19
C MET A 76 -11.64 6.08 7.80
N LEU A 77 -11.18 4.93 7.32
CA LEU A 77 -9.91 4.33 7.70
C LEU A 77 -8.80 4.91 6.82
N ILE A 78 -7.74 5.44 7.46
CA ILE A 78 -6.62 6.11 6.80
C ILE A 78 -5.32 5.44 7.19
N PHE A 79 -4.58 4.90 6.23
CA PHE A 79 -3.19 4.50 6.45
C PHE A 79 -2.24 5.60 6.00
N PHE A 80 -1.23 5.90 6.79
CA PHE A 80 -0.30 7.01 6.52
C PHE A 80 1.13 6.71 7.01
N SER A 81 2.07 7.57 6.61
CA SER A 81 3.42 7.65 7.16
C SER A 81 3.71 9.10 7.52
N THR A 82 4.39 9.32 8.65
CA THR A 82 4.72 10.65 9.18
C THR A 82 5.70 11.40 8.28
N GLU A 83 6.57 10.67 7.57
CA GLU A 83 7.59 11.21 6.66
C GLU A 83 7.07 11.42 5.22
N CYS A 84 5.87 10.95 4.91
CA CYS A 84 5.30 11.06 3.57
C CYS A 84 4.74 12.46 3.33
N PRO A 85 5.23 13.26 2.33
CA PRO A 85 4.73 14.59 2.04
C PRO A 85 3.24 14.64 1.70
N ASP A 86 2.74 13.66 0.94
CA ASP A 86 1.33 13.55 0.58
C ASP A 86 0.45 13.29 1.80
N CYS A 87 0.93 12.46 2.75
CA CYS A 87 0.25 12.28 4.02
C CYS A 87 0.18 13.59 4.80
N GLN A 88 1.28 14.34 4.87
CA GLN A 88 1.34 15.62 5.56
C GLN A 88 0.34 16.63 4.96
N ASN A 89 0.25 16.72 3.64
CA ASN A 89 -0.71 17.56 2.94
C ASN A 89 -2.15 17.12 3.20
N GLN A 90 -2.42 15.81 3.12
CA GLN A 90 -3.75 15.25 3.39
C GLN A 90 -4.21 15.54 4.82
N PHE A 91 -3.34 15.35 5.84
CA PHE A 91 -3.72 15.59 7.23
C PHE A 91 -3.95 17.07 7.53
N ALA A 92 -3.19 17.98 6.91
CA ALA A 92 -3.46 19.42 7.01
C ALA A 92 -4.86 19.75 6.47
N GLU A 93 -5.27 19.16 5.34
CA GLU A 93 -6.60 19.36 4.76
C GLU A 93 -7.71 18.71 5.58
N ILE A 94 -7.52 17.45 6.06
CA ILE A 94 -8.48 16.79 6.93
C ILE A 94 -8.71 17.59 8.20
N GLN A 95 -7.64 18.11 8.83
CA GLN A 95 -7.78 18.92 10.04
C GLN A 95 -8.53 20.22 9.78
N ARG A 96 -8.35 20.84 8.62
CA ARG A 96 -9.14 22.00 8.20
C ARG A 96 -10.63 21.65 8.09
N LEU A 97 -10.96 20.50 7.49
CA LEU A 97 -12.35 20.02 7.36
C LEU A 97 -12.98 19.73 8.73
N VAL A 98 -12.26 19.00 9.59
CA VAL A 98 -12.72 18.67 10.96
C VAL A 98 -12.95 19.92 11.80
N THR A 99 -12.07 20.93 11.68
CA THR A 99 -12.20 22.20 12.41
C THR A 99 -13.38 23.02 11.89
N ALA A 100 -13.64 22.99 10.58
CA ALA A 100 -14.76 23.71 9.99
C ALA A 100 -16.11 23.10 10.38
N LYS A 101 -16.18 21.77 10.49
CA LYS A 101 -17.39 21.04 10.90
C LYS A 101 -17.00 19.68 11.45
N THR A 102 -17.49 19.34 12.64
CA THR A 102 -17.34 17.97 13.19
C THR A 102 -17.97 16.96 12.20
N PRO A 103 -17.22 15.95 11.74
CA PRO A 103 -17.74 14.96 10.82
C PRO A 103 -18.82 14.09 11.48
N SER A 104 -19.80 13.67 10.68
CA SER A 104 -20.87 12.76 11.12
C SER A 104 -20.44 11.29 11.15
N PHE A 105 -19.25 10.98 10.67
CA PHE A 105 -18.63 9.65 10.59
C PHE A 105 -17.39 9.56 11.47
N LYS A 106 -16.92 8.35 11.72
CA LYS A 106 -15.66 8.11 12.44
C LYS A 106 -14.45 8.22 11.52
N ILE A 107 -13.37 8.81 12.02
CA ILE A 107 -12.06 8.78 11.39
C ILE A 107 -11.14 7.94 12.27
N LEU A 108 -10.51 6.91 11.69
CA LEU A 108 -9.48 6.11 12.31
C LEU A 108 -8.24 6.17 11.41
N ALA A 109 -7.17 6.80 11.90
CA ALA A 109 -5.90 6.87 11.18
C ALA A 109 -4.87 5.92 11.80
N ILE A 110 -4.14 5.18 10.95
CA ILE A 110 -3.14 4.21 11.40
C ILE A 110 -1.82 4.52 10.70
N SER A 111 -0.79 4.84 11.51
CA SER A 111 0.57 4.99 10.98
C SER A 111 1.17 3.61 10.69
N ARG A 112 1.79 3.46 9.52
CA ARG A 112 2.35 2.18 9.08
C ARG A 112 3.86 2.12 9.29
N GLY A 113 4.33 1.14 10.07
CA GLY A 113 5.75 0.84 10.24
C GLY A 113 6.51 1.89 11.03
N GLU A 114 5.82 2.64 11.89
CA GLU A 114 6.41 3.75 12.65
C GLU A 114 6.23 3.56 14.15
N SER A 115 7.09 4.24 14.92
CA SER A 115 7.00 4.19 16.38
C SER A 115 5.82 5.02 16.91
N VAL A 116 5.39 4.72 18.11
CA VAL A 116 4.37 5.49 18.84
C VAL A 116 4.80 6.96 18.97
N GLU A 117 6.08 7.20 19.32
CA GLU A 117 6.62 8.54 19.52
C GLU A 117 6.59 9.38 18.23
N ALA A 118 6.95 8.80 17.09
CA ALA A 118 6.89 9.48 15.79
C ALA A 118 5.44 9.85 15.44
N THR A 119 4.51 8.91 15.66
CA THR A 119 3.08 9.10 15.43
C THR A 119 2.48 10.15 16.34
N GLU A 120 2.87 10.19 17.63
CA GLU A 120 2.46 11.23 18.57
C GLU A 120 2.95 12.63 18.16
N GLN A 121 4.22 12.74 17.74
CA GLN A 121 4.79 14.00 17.27
C GLN A 121 4.04 14.51 16.03
N PHE A 122 3.73 13.62 15.10
CA PHE A 122 2.92 13.93 13.92
C PHE A 122 1.52 14.40 14.33
N SER A 123 0.84 13.66 15.20
CA SER A 123 -0.50 14.00 15.69
C SER A 123 -0.52 15.39 16.36
N LYS A 124 0.46 15.69 17.19
CA LYS A 124 0.62 17.00 17.82
C LYS A 124 0.89 18.11 16.79
N LYS A 125 1.79 17.85 15.82
CA LYS A 125 2.16 18.83 14.78
C LYS A 125 0.95 19.27 13.94
N TYR A 126 0.06 18.34 13.61
CA TYR A 126 -1.12 18.62 12.78
C TYR A 126 -2.39 18.88 13.60
N GLY A 127 -2.31 18.85 14.94
CA GLY A 127 -3.44 19.11 15.84
C GLY A 127 -4.58 18.09 15.66
N ILE A 128 -4.25 16.82 15.43
CA ILE A 128 -5.22 15.76 15.15
C ILE A 128 -6.10 15.50 16.38
N THR A 129 -7.42 15.48 16.19
CA THR A 129 -8.42 15.34 17.26
C THR A 129 -9.26 14.06 17.15
N PHE A 130 -9.04 13.25 16.14
CA PHE A 130 -9.68 11.95 15.93
C PHE A 130 -8.75 10.78 16.30
N ASP A 131 -9.26 9.56 16.25
CA ASP A 131 -8.54 8.37 16.68
C ASP A 131 -7.32 8.08 15.78
N VAL A 132 -6.16 7.94 16.40
CA VAL A 132 -4.90 7.57 15.76
C VAL A 132 -4.30 6.37 16.46
N GLY A 133 -3.92 5.37 15.70
CA GLY A 133 -3.21 4.17 16.15
C GLY A 133 -1.91 3.94 15.40
N THR A 134 -1.15 2.94 15.84
CA THR A 134 0.13 2.55 15.23
C THR A 134 0.11 1.09 14.79
N ASP A 135 0.67 0.83 13.60
CA ASP A 135 0.87 -0.51 13.03
C ASP A 135 2.37 -0.70 12.78
N ILE A 136 3.12 -0.95 13.87
CA ILE A 136 4.59 -0.96 13.86
C ILE A 136 5.13 -2.09 12.97
N ASP A 137 4.51 -3.25 12.98
CA ASP A 137 4.93 -4.45 12.26
C ASP A 137 4.26 -4.63 10.88
N LEU A 138 3.44 -3.67 10.46
CA LEU A 138 2.67 -3.67 9.22
C LEU A 138 1.59 -4.78 9.15
N SER A 139 1.26 -5.43 10.25
CA SER A 139 0.32 -6.54 10.28
C SER A 139 -1.10 -6.12 9.86
N ILE A 140 -1.50 -4.89 10.17
CA ILE A 140 -2.79 -4.32 9.79
C ILE A 140 -2.75 -3.82 8.34
N TYR A 141 -1.74 -3.00 7.99
CA TYR A 141 -1.63 -2.44 6.65
C TYR A 141 -1.57 -3.51 5.56
N ASN A 142 -0.84 -4.60 5.81
CA ASN A 142 -0.67 -5.71 4.88
C ASN A 142 -1.96 -6.51 4.63
N LEU A 143 -3.02 -6.32 5.40
CA LEU A 143 -4.35 -6.85 5.09
C LEU A 143 -5.04 -6.05 3.96
N TYR A 144 -4.71 -4.78 3.80
CA TYR A 144 -5.38 -3.83 2.92
C TYR A 144 -4.59 -3.50 1.65
N ALA A 145 -3.26 -3.43 1.78
CA ALA A 145 -2.38 -3.01 0.69
C ALA A 145 -0.93 -3.43 0.92
N SER A 146 -0.13 -3.40 -0.14
CA SER A 146 1.32 -3.69 -0.07
C SER A 146 2.18 -2.45 -0.24
N ARG A 147 1.68 -1.37 -0.85
CA ARG A 147 2.43 -0.12 -1.13
C ARG A 147 1.54 1.10 -1.15
N TYR A 148 2.18 2.26 -1.14
CA TYR A 148 1.64 3.61 -1.25
C TYR A 148 0.78 4.05 -0.07
N VAL A 149 1.03 5.25 0.39
CA VAL A 149 0.25 6.01 1.36
C VAL A 149 0.24 7.49 0.94
N PRO A 150 -0.78 8.28 1.34
CA PRO A 150 -1.92 7.86 2.15
C PRO A 150 -2.85 6.91 1.39
N ARG A 151 -3.52 6.02 2.13
CA ARG A 151 -4.63 5.22 1.62
C ARG A 151 -5.86 5.46 2.47
N ASN A 152 -6.95 5.77 1.82
CA ASN A 152 -8.22 5.99 2.49
C ASN A 152 -9.21 4.91 2.06
N PHE A 153 -9.87 4.29 3.04
CA PHE A 153 -10.96 3.34 2.83
C PHE A 153 -12.20 3.88 3.53
N LEU A 154 -13.26 4.11 2.78
CA LEU A 154 -14.57 4.43 3.35
C LEU A 154 -15.32 3.13 3.59
N ILE A 155 -15.67 2.88 4.85
CA ILE A 155 -16.29 1.63 5.29
C ILE A 155 -17.71 1.93 5.78
N SER A 156 -18.66 1.18 5.25
CA SER A 156 -20.08 1.30 5.63
C SER A 156 -20.36 0.73 7.02
N PRO A 157 -21.53 1.04 7.62
CA PRO A 157 -21.98 0.43 8.88
C PRO A 157 -22.04 -1.10 8.87
N ALA A 158 -22.12 -1.70 7.68
CA ALA A 158 -22.08 -3.16 7.50
C ALA A 158 -20.66 -3.73 7.32
N GLY A 159 -19.61 -2.92 7.47
CA GLY A 159 -18.21 -3.34 7.33
C GLY A 159 -17.76 -3.55 5.88
N ARG A 160 -18.43 -2.96 4.88
CA ARG A 160 -18.06 -3.07 3.47
C ARG A 160 -17.36 -1.81 2.99
N VAL A 161 -16.36 -1.98 2.14
CA VAL A 161 -15.65 -0.86 1.50
C VAL A 161 -16.54 -0.23 0.43
N GLU A 162 -16.84 1.04 0.59
CA GLU A 162 -17.71 1.83 -0.28
C GLU A 162 -16.96 2.76 -1.24
N ALA A 163 -15.74 3.14 -0.86
CA ALA A 163 -14.80 3.92 -1.67
C ALA A 163 -13.39 3.72 -1.16
N LEU A 164 -12.40 3.94 -2.01
CA LEU A 164 -11.00 4.01 -1.65
C LEU A 164 -10.28 5.07 -2.48
N THR A 165 -9.22 5.66 -1.91
CA THR A 165 -8.28 6.52 -2.63
C THR A 165 -6.85 6.14 -2.30
N VAL A 166 -5.92 6.38 -3.22
CA VAL A 166 -4.50 6.04 -3.09
C VAL A 166 -3.68 7.25 -3.44
N GLU A 167 -2.75 7.62 -2.56
CA GLU A 167 -2.01 8.88 -2.59
C GLU A 167 -2.92 10.10 -2.39
N TYR A 168 -2.33 11.27 -2.24
CA TYR A 168 -3.10 12.48 -1.96
C TYR A 168 -3.53 13.18 -3.24
N ASN A 169 -4.84 13.27 -3.42
CA ASN A 169 -5.49 14.14 -4.38
C ASN A 169 -6.60 14.91 -3.66
N PRO A 170 -6.59 16.26 -3.67
CA PRO A 170 -7.59 17.06 -2.95
C PRO A 170 -9.03 16.77 -3.40
N ASP A 171 -9.25 16.61 -4.70
CA ASP A 171 -10.60 16.38 -5.24
C ASP A 171 -11.13 15.00 -4.83
N GLU A 172 -10.28 13.97 -4.84
CA GLU A 172 -10.63 12.62 -4.38
C GLU A 172 -10.88 12.60 -2.87
N LEU A 173 -10.05 13.30 -2.07
CA LEU A 173 -10.28 13.44 -0.64
C LEU A 173 -11.63 14.10 -0.34
N HIS A 174 -11.95 15.17 -1.04
CA HIS A 174 -13.26 15.84 -0.89
C HIS A 174 -14.42 14.94 -1.35
N ALA A 175 -14.24 14.18 -2.43
CA ALA A 175 -15.27 13.26 -2.91
C ALA A 175 -15.56 12.15 -1.90
N ILE A 176 -14.52 11.49 -1.35
CA ILE A 176 -14.71 10.43 -0.33
C ILE A 176 -15.27 10.99 0.98
N TRP A 177 -14.85 12.20 1.38
CA TRP A 177 -15.39 12.91 2.55
C TRP A 177 -16.90 13.19 2.40
N ASN A 178 -17.30 13.78 1.27
CA ASN A 178 -18.70 14.09 0.98
C ASN A 178 -19.55 12.82 0.90
N LYS A 179 -19.01 11.73 0.35
CA LYS A 179 -19.68 10.43 0.34
C LYS A 179 -19.88 9.91 1.77
N ALA A 180 -18.89 10.02 2.65
CA ALA A 180 -19.00 9.64 4.05
C ALA A 180 -20.11 10.43 4.77
N GLU A 181 -20.14 11.74 4.61
CA GLU A 181 -21.22 12.60 5.16
C GLU A 181 -22.61 12.24 4.62
N ALA A 182 -22.71 11.88 3.35
CA ALA A 182 -23.98 11.48 2.75
C ALA A 182 -24.49 10.13 3.27
N MET A 183 -23.59 9.20 3.62
CA MET A 183 -23.94 7.89 4.18
C MET A 183 -24.42 7.95 5.63
N CYS A 184 -24.20 9.07 6.32
CA CYS A 184 -24.65 9.29 7.72
C CYS A 184 -26.01 9.98 7.82
N LYS A 185 -26.68 10.27 6.70
CA LYS A 185 -28.02 10.90 6.66
C LYS A 185 -29.12 9.86 6.62
#